data_33c1db24ef0181d3ba06e216c7b24136
#
_entry.id   33c1db24ef0181d3ba06e216c7b24136
#
_cell.length_a   1.000
_cell.length_b   1.000
_cell.length_c   1.000
_cell.angle_alpha   90.00
_cell.angle_beta   90.00
_cell.angle_gamma   90.00
#
_symmetry.space_group_name_H-M   'P 1'
#
loop_
_entity.id
_entity.type
_entity.pdbx_description
1 polymer ?
#
loop_
_entity_poly.entity_id
_entity_poly.type
_entity_poly.pdbx_seq_one_letter_code
_entity_poly.pdbx_strand_id
1 'polypeptide(L)'
;MAGVDSDLFVLPEFCFTGYTFQSRREAESLAEDPVDSVSIGRMKELARAKNCAVVFGFCERAPEGLFNSAAFISPIGETRIYRKLHLFLNEKEWFLPGGERPQVFEFHGCRLGVMICFDWIYPEVARALALQGAHIICHPANLVMPYCQAAMVTRSLENRVFSITANRIGEEVRGGFHNIFTGGSQIVSPQGDILFRGSENKEEVCVADITYQESEDKAVNSKNNLWSDRRPEYY
;
A
#
# COMPACT_ATOMS: atom_id res chain seq x y z
N MET A 1 10.36 4.93 12.42
CA MET A 1 10.28 6.32 11.91
C MET A 1 11.14 7.30 12.74
N ALA A 2 11.41 7.04 14.02
CA ALA A 2 12.34 7.87 14.79
C ALA A 2 13.76 7.79 14.19
N GLY A 3 14.38 8.94 13.92
CA GLY A 3 15.75 9.01 13.37
C GLY A 3 15.87 8.87 11.85
N VAL A 4 14.78 8.73 11.11
CA VAL A 4 14.77 8.71 9.64
C VAL A 4 14.02 9.94 9.14
N ASP A 5 14.63 10.66 8.21
CA ASP A 5 14.00 11.75 7.48
C ASP A 5 13.61 11.26 6.07
N SER A 6 12.37 11.52 5.70
CA SER A 6 11.80 11.15 4.39
C SER A 6 10.53 11.97 4.16
N ASP A 7 10.23 12.28 2.90
CA ASP A 7 8.99 12.98 2.52
C ASP A 7 7.76 12.07 2.58
N LEU A 8 7.96 10.74 2.42
CA LEU A 8 6.88 9.75 2.42
C LEU A 8 7.28 8.52 3.24
N PHE A 9 6.43 8.11 4.16
CA PHE A 9 6.53 6.85 4.89
C PHE A 9 5.39 5.92 4.48
N VAL A 10 5.72 4.66 4.17
CA VAL A 10 4.76 3.60 3.95
C VAL A 10 4.95 2.53 5.02
N LEU A 11 3.90 2.23 5.78
CA LEU A 11 3.89 1.23 6.85
C LEU A 11 3.05 0.03 6.43
N PRO A 12 3.22 -1.14 7.08
CA PRO A 12 2.49 -2.36 6.73
C PRO A 12 0.96 -2.24 6.88
N GLU A 13 0.26 -3.22 6.30
CA GLU A 13 -1.15 -3.51 6.52
C GLU A 13 -1.40 -3.84 7.99
N PHE A 14 -2.49 -3.33 8.59
CA PHE A 14 -2.85 -3.57 10.00
C PHE A 14 -1.67 -3.38 10.99
N CYS A 15 -0.84 -2.37 10.76
CA CYS A 15 0.43 -2.21 11.46
C CYS A 15 0.29 -1.99 12.98
N PHE A 16 -0.90 -1.65 13.49
CA PHE A 16 -1.16 -1.41 14.91
C PHE A 16 -2.00 -2.50 15.59
N THR A 17 -2.64 -3.38 14.83
CA THR A 17 -3.54 -4.41 15.38
C THR A 17 -3.01 -5.83 15.23
N GLY A 18 -2.08 -6.06 14.29
CA GLY A 18 -1.75 -7.39 13.80
C GLY A 18 -2.74 -7.86 12.74
N TYR A 19 -2.44 -9.00 12.12
CA TYR A 19 -3.18 -9.53 10.95
C TYR A 19 -4.12 -10.67 11.28
N THR A 20 -3.73 -11.53 12.25
CA THR A 20 -4.45 -12.76 12.56
C THR A 20 -5.58 -12.51 13.56
N PHE A 21 -6.73 -12.07 13.08
CA PHE A 21 -7.93 -11.96 13.89
C PHE A 21 -8.53 -13.35 14.14
N GLN A 22 -8.99 -13.61 15.36
CA GLN A 22 -9.58 -14.89 15.76
C GLN A 22 -11.11 -14.91 15.62
N SER A 23 -11.73 -13.75 15.54
CA SER A 23 -13.17 -13.59 15.38
C SER A 23 -13.53 -12.19 14.87
N ARG A 24 -14.72 -12.07 14.30
CA ARG A 24 -15.28 -10.75 13.96
C ARG A 24 -15.37 -9.82 15.18
N ARG A 25 -15.71 -10.34 16.35
CA ARG A 25 -15.79 -9.56 17.60
C ARG A 25 -14.44 -8.95 17.99
N GLU A 26 -13.35 -9.69 17.78
CA GLU A 26 -12.02 -9.17 18.01
C GLU A 26 -11.70 -8.04 17.01
N ALA A 27 -11.94 -8.27 15.72
CA ALA A 27 -11.76 -7.23 14.71
C ALA A 27 -12.58 -5.96 15.04
N GLU A 28 -13.83 -6.14 15.45
CA GLU A 28 -14.71 -5.02 15.91
C GLU A 28 -14.11 -4.27 17.11
N SER A 29 -13.48 -4.97 18.05
CA SER A 29 -12.90 -4.35 19.25
C SER A 29 -11.63 -3.54 18.96
N LEU A 30 -10.93 -3.86 17.88
CA LEU A 30 -9.69 -3.24 17.44
C LEU A 30 -9.89 -2.23 16.30
N ALA A 31 -11.10 -2.21 15.71
CA ALA A 31 -11.41 -1.34 14.60
C ALA A 31 -11.64 0.10 15.08
N GLU A 32 -11.12 1.05 14.31
CA GLU A 32 -11.22 2.48 14.58
C GLU A 32 -12.10 3.17 13.53
N ASP A 33 -12.94 4.10 13.98
CA ASP A 33 -13.62 5.03 13.07
C ASP A 33 -12.62 6.07 12.59
N PRO A 34 -12.47 6.31 11.28
CA PRO A 34 -11.51 7.27 10.75
C PRO A 34 -11.66 8.71 11.31
N VAL A 35 -12.85 9.07 11.78
CA VAL A 35 -13.12 10.43 12.31
C VAL A 35 -12.47 10.66 13.66
N ASP A 36 -12.48 9.65 14.53
CA ASP A 36 -11.97 9.72 15.91
C ASP A 36 -10.84 8.71 16.20
N SER A 37 -10.25 8.13 15.16
CA SER A 37 -9.18 7.16 15.23
C SER A 37 -7.95 7.67 15.98
N VAL A 38 -7.52 6.92 17.00
CA VAL A 38 -6.29 7.19 17.75
C VAL A 38 -5.06 7.02 16.85
N SER A 39 -5.06 6.00 16.00
CA SER A 39 -3.95 5.73 15.06
C SER A 39 -3.81 6.86 14.05
N ILE A 40 -4.90 7.29 13.43
CA ILE A 40 -4.90 8.42 12.48
C ILE A 40 -4.46 9.70 13.19
N GLY A 41 -4.97 9.97 14.40
CA GLY A 41 -4.58 11.14 15.20
C GLY A 41 -3.07 11.20 15.44
N ARG A 42 -2.48 10.11 15.91
CA ARG A 42 -1.02 9.99 16.13
C ARG A 42 -0.21 10.14 14.84
N MET A 43 -0.70 9.58 13.72
CA MET A 43 -0.01 9.72 12.44
C MET A 43 -0.13 11.15 11.88
N LYS A 44 -1.21 11.88 12.14
CA LYS A 44 -1.32 13.32 11.84
C LYS A 44 -0.31 14.16 12.61
N GLU A 45 -0.14 13.88 13.88
CA GLU A 45 0.89 14.56 14.71
C GLU A 45 2.30 14.30 14.16
N LEU A 46 2.60 13.04 13.84
CA LEU A 46 3.88 12.64 13.26
C LEU A 46 4.13 13.28 11.89
N ALA A 47 3.14 13.22 11.00
CA ALA A 47 3.22 13.80 9.66
C ALA A 47 3.51 15.30 9.72
N ARG A 48 2.81 16.00 10.62
CA ARG A 48 3.05 17.44 10.86
C ARG A 48 4.44 17.71 11.43
N ALA A 49 4.85 16.95 12.47
CA ALA A 49 6.13 17.16 13.14
C ALA A 49 7.34 16.90 12.22
N LYS A 50 7.21 15.96 11.29
CA LYS A 50 8.27 15.60 10.32
C LYS A 50 8.11 16.26 8.96
N ASN A 51 7.03 17.02 8.74
CA ASN A 51 6.67 17.58 7.43
C ASN A 51 6.65 16.52 6.30
N CYS A 52 6.06 15.35 6.55
CA CYS A 52 6.04 14.20 5.64
C CYS A 52 4.62 13.68 5.42
N ALA A 53 4.43 12.90 4.35
CA ALA A 53 3.23 12.09 4.17
C ALA A 53 3.42 10.70 4.83
N VAL A 54 2.33 10.11 5.27
CA VAL A 54 2.32 8.76 5.85
C VAL A 54 1.20 7.94 5.19
N VAL A 55 1.52 6.72 4.75
CA VAL A 55 0.54 5.70 4.33
C VAL A 55 0.67 4.50 5.27
N PHE A 56 -0.44 4.05 5.84
CA PHE A 56 -0.43 2.90 6.75
C PHE A 56 -1.75 2.14 6.73
N GLY A 57 -1.68 0.82 6.97
CA GLY A 57 -2.86 -0.03 7.06
C GLY A 57 -3.46 -0.05 8.46
N PHE A 58 -4.79 -0.04 8.56
CA PHE A 58 -5.54 -0.10 9.82
C PHE A 58 -6.86 -0.85 9.66
N CYS A 59 -7.42 -1.30 10.79
CA CYS A 59 -8.74 -1.89 10.85
C CYS A 59 -9.77 -0.77 10.96
N GLU A 60 -10.58 -0.57 9.90
CA GLU A 60 -11.59 0.49 9.83
C GLU A 60 -12.94 -0.01 10.32
N ARG A 61 -13.61 0.80 11.14
CA ARG A 61 -15.05 0.69 11.46
C ARG A 61 -15.80 1.78 10.72
N ALA A 62 -16.82 1.40 9.97
CA ALA A 62 -17.72 2.30 9.30
C ALA A 62 -19.17 1.87 9.55
N PRO A 63 -20.19 2.72 9.23
CA PRO A 63 -21.58 2.36 9.39
C PRO A 63 -22.00 1.07 8.67
N GLU A 64 -21.38 0.78 7.53
CA GLU A 64 -21.65 -0.41 6.72
C GLU A 64 -21.01 -1.69 7.30
N GLY A 65 -19.96 -1.56 8.10
CA GLY A 65 -19.23 -2.69 8.68
C GLY A 65 -17.75 -2.42 8.89
N LEU A 66 -16.96 -3.49 8.88
CA LEU A 66 -15.51 -3.44 9.04
C LEU A 66 -14.82 -3.52 7.69
N PHE A 67 -13.71 -2.81 7.55
CA PHE A 67 -12.88 -2.82 6.34
C PHE A 67 -11.39 -2.98 6.70
N ASN A 68 -10.69 -3.66 5.81
CA ASN A 68 -9.24 -3.61 5.75
C ASN A 68 -8.86 -2.37 4.94
N SER A 69 -8.32 -1.35 5.59
CA SER A 69 -8.13 -0.03 5.01
C SER A 69 -6.72 0.49 5.16
N ALA A 70 -6.34 1.39 4.26
CA ALA A 70 -5.13 2.18 4.38
C ALA A 70 -5.46 3.66 4.39
N ALA A 71 -4.83 4.39 5.31
CA ALA A 71 -4.92 5.84 5.39
C ALA A 71 -3.68 6.48 4.76
N PHE A 72 -3.90 7.45 3.88
CA PHE A 72 -2.92 8.46 3.51
C PHE A 72 -3.14 9.69 4.38
N ILE A 73 -2.06 10.23 4.94
CA ILE A 73 -2.07 11.44 5.77
C ILE A 73 -0.99 12.39 5.27
N SER A 74 -1.38 13.62 4.96
CA SER A 74 -0.44 14.69 4.58
C SER A 74 0.05 15.49 5.82
N PRO A 75 1.14 16.26 5.70
CA PRO A 75 1.65 17.10 6.80
C PRO A 75 0.64 18.13 7.30
N ILE A 76 -0.27 18.59 6.43
CA ILE A 76 -1.34 19.53 6.82
C ILE A 76 -2.56 18.84 7.44
N GLY A 77 -2.51 17.50 7.61
CA GLY A 77 -3.56 16.70 8.26
C GLY A 77 -4.68 16.25 7.33
N GLU A 78 -4.56 16.47 6.00
CA GLU A 78 -5.48 15.86 5.04
C GLU A 78 -5.42 14.34 5.17
N THR A 79 -6.58 13.69 5.21
CA THR A 79 -6.70 12.24 5.34
C THR A 79 -7.51 11.69 4.17
N ARG A 80 -6.98 10.65 3.51
CA ARG A 80 -7.67 9.88 2.48
C ARG A 80 -7.64 8.42 2.87
N ILE A 81 -8.74 7.71 2.65
CA ILE A 81 -8.88 6.29 2.98
C ILE A 81 -9.05 5.49 1.69
N TYR A 82 -8.30 4.40 1.61
CA TYR A 82 -8.51 3.35 0.61
C TYR A 82 -8.96 2.08 1.33
N ARG A 83 -10.07 1.50 0.91
CA ARG A 83 -10.58 0.21 1.38
C ARG A 83 -10.15 -0.90 0.43
N LYS A 84 -9.51 -1.94 0.96
CA LYS A 84 -9.01 -3.08 0.19
C LYS A 84 -10.11 -3.69 -0.67
N LEU A 85 -9.86 -3.79 -1.97
CA LEU A 85 -10.83 -4.35 -2.92
C LEU A 85 -10.88 -5.88 -2.86
N HIS A 86 -9.72 -6.53 -2.68
CA HIS A 86 -9.59 -7.97 -2.79
C HIS A 86 -9.18 -8.57 -1.45
N LEU A 87 -10.17 -9.07 -0.73
CA LEU A 87 -9.96 -9.71 0.56
C LEU A 87 -9.29 -11.07 0.39
N PHE A 88 -8.35 -11.39 1.28
CA PHE A 88 -7.59 -12.62 1.26
C PHE A 88 -8.06 -13.58 2.37
N LEU A 89 -8.29 -14.84 2.02
CA LEU A 89 -8.59 -15.94 2.93
C LEU A 89 -9.69 -15.56 3.95
N ASN A 90 -9.38 -15.62 5.26
CA ASN A 90 -10.32 -15.35 6.36
C ASN A 90 -10.73 -13.87 6.49
N GLU A 91 -10.05 -12.95 5.81
CA GLU A 91 -10.52 -11.57 5.76
C GLU A 91 -11.97 -11.47 5.29
N LYS A 92 -12.41 -12.38 4.41
CA LYS A 92 -13.78 -12.45 3.88
C LYS A 92 -14.85 -12.74 4.95
N GLU A 93 -14.45 -13.27 6.10
CA GLU A 93 -15.36 -13.55 7.22
C GLU A 93 -15.52 -12.32 8.14
N TRP A 94 -14.51 -11.46 8.18
CA TRP A 94 -14.47 -10.32 9.09
C TRP A 94 -14.81 -9.00 8.44
N PHE A 95 -14.33 -8.78 7.22
CA PHE A 95 -14.35 -7.51 6.52
C PHE A 95 -15.23 -7.52 5.28
N LEU A 96 -15.70 -6.33 4.92
CA LEU A 96 -16.34 -6.06 3.63
C LEU A 96 -15.27 -5.63 2.61
N PRO A 97 -15.40 -6.01 1.35
CA PRO A 97 -14.55 -5.46 0.30
C PRO A 97 -14.84 -3.98 0.07
N GLY A 98 -13.83 -3.23 -0.33
CA GLY A 98 -14.01 -1.86 -0.79
C GLY A 98 -14.94 -1.79 -2.01
N GLY A 99 -15.77 -0.75 -2.07
CA GLY A 99 -16.76 -0.56 -3.14
C GLY A 99 -16.42 0.54 -4.14
N GLU A 100 -15.29 1.20 -3.99
CA GLU A 100 -14.88 2.33 -4.83
C GLU A 100 -13.65 2.01 -5.67
N ARG A 101 -13.56 2.67 -6.82
CA ARG A 101 -12.35 2.58 -7.64
C ARG A 101 -11.15 3.12 -6.87
N PRO A 102 -9.96 2.50 -7.01
CA PRO A 102 -8.73 3.05 -6.45
C PRO A 102 -8.52 4.48 -6.94
N GLN A 103 -8.14 5.37 -6.06
CA GLN A 103 -7.92 6.78 -6.35
C GLN A 103 -6.47 7.17 -6.13
N VAL A 104 -6.02 8.23 -6.82
CA VAL A 104 -4.72 8.85 -6.58
C VAL A 104 -4.88 10.10 -5.73
N PHE A 105 -3.88 10.37 -4.90
CA PHE A 105 -3.82 11.53 -4.02
C PHE A 105 -2.60 12.36 -4.38
N GLU A 106 -2.70 13.67 -4.33
CA GLU A 106 -1.57 14.55 -4.65
C GLU A 106 -0.85 14.97 -3.37
N PHE A 107 0.47 14.90 -3.43
CA PHE A 107 1.35 15.38 -2.38
C PHE A 107 2.62 15.99 -3.01
N HIS A 108 2.83 17.27 -2.83
CA HIS A 108 3.98 18.04 -3.38
C HIS A 108 4.21 17.78 -4.87
N GLY A 109 3.13 17.77 -5.68
CA GLY A 109 3.19 17.49 -7.11
C GLY A 109 3.36 16.01 -7.48
N CYS A 110 3.63 15.14 -6.50
CA CYS A 110 3.66 13.70 -6.69
C CYS A 110 2.26 13.12 -6.50
N ARG A 111 1.81 12.27 -7.43
CA ARG A 111 0.55 11.53 -7.35
C ARG A 111 0.80 10.14 -6.78
N LEU A 112 0.18 9.87 -5.63
CA LEU A 112 0.30 8.63 -4.89
C LEU A 112 -0.95 7.77 -5.09
N GLY A 113 -0.78 6.51 -5.50
CA GLY A 113 -1.82 5.50 -5.47
C GLY A 113 -1.65 4.59 -4.26
N VAL A 114 -2.74 4.00 -3.78
CA VAL A 114 -2.70 3.04 -2.67
C VAL A 114 -3.37 1.75 -3.10
N MET A 115 -2.75 0.63 -2.79
CA MET A 115 -3.33 -0.71 -2.84
C MET A 115 -2.86 -1.51 -1.61
N ILE A 116 -3.60 -2.54 -1.20
CA ILE A 116 -3.30 -3.27 0.03
C ILE A 116 -3.05 -4.75 -0.27
N CYS A 117 -1.89 -5.26 0.17
CA CYS A 117 -1.57 -6.69 0.24
C CYS A 117 -2.05 -7.46 -1.01
N PHE A 118 -3.06 -8.32 -0.90
CA PHE A 118 -3.55 -9.21 -1.96
C PHE A 118 -4.04 -8.50 -3.23
N ASP A 119 -4.28 -7.18 -3.21
CA ASP A 119 -4.55 -6.41 -4.43
C ASP A 119 -3.44 -6.54 -5.47
N TRP A 120 -2.21 -6.91 -5.06
CA TRP A 120 -1.06 -7.09 -5.95
C TRP A 120 -1.29 -8.13 -7.04
N ILE A 121 -2.12 -9.16 -6.78
CA ILE A 121 -2.32 -10.26 -7.75
C ILE A 121 -3.19 -9.82 -8.93
N TYR A 122 -3.99 -8.76 -8.74
CA TYR A 122 -4.87 -8.18 -9.74
C TYR A 122 -4.18 -7.03 -10.46
N PRO A 123 -3.65 -7.24 -11.69
CA PRO A 123 -2.96 -6.19 -12.44
C PRO A 123 -3.86 -4.98 -12.71
N GLU A 124 -5.17 -5.16 -12.69
CA GLU A 124 -6.18 -4.12 -12.87
C GLU A 124 -6.06 -3.01 -11.83
N VAL A 125 -5.72 -3.31 -10.58
CA VAL A 125 -5.60 -2.31 -9.51
C VAL A 125 -4.43 -1.37 -9.81
N ALA A 126 -3.24 -1.93 -10.05
CA ALA A 126 -2.06 -1.12 -10.39
C ALA A 126 -2.29 -0.34 -11.69
N ARG A 127 -2.91 -0.98 -12.69
CA ARG A 127 -3.24 -0.32 -13.98
C ARG A 127 -4.24 0.82 -13.79
N ALA A 128 -5.27 0.66 -12.98
CA ALA A 128 -6.25 1.70 -12.72
C ALA A 128 -5.62 2.92 -12.04
N LEU A 129 -4.71 2.72 -11.09
CA LEU A 129 -3.95 3.79 -10.45
C LEU A 129 -3.01 4.50 -11.45
N ALA A 130 -2.27 3.73 -12.24
CA ALA A 130 -1.34 4.27 -13.21
C ALA A 130 -2.03 5.07 -14.33
N LEU A 131 -3.23 4.63 -14.78
CA LEU A 131 -4.04 5.37 -15.76
C LEU A 131 -4.61 6.68 -15.22
N GLN A 132 -4.75 6.80 -13.89
CA GLN A 132 -5.08 8.06 -13.22
C GLN A 132 -3.84 8.94 -13.01
N GLY A 133 -2.67 8.49 -13.47
CA GLY A 133 -1.42 9.21 -13.40
C GLY A 133 -0.66 9.04 -12.09
N ALA A 134 -0.87 7.95 -11.34
CA ALA A 134 -0.02 7.66 -10.19
C ALA A 134 1.44 7.62 -10.59
N HIS A 135 2.28 8.29 -9.80
CA HIS A 135 3.74 8.22 -9.91
C HIS A 135 4.31 7.11 -9.02
N ILE A 136 3.74 6.96 -7.82
CA ILE A 136 4.16 5.99 -6.82
C ILE A 136 2.93 5.20 -6.36
N ILE A 137 3.04 3.88 -6.31
CA ILE A 137 2.06 2.99 -5.67
C ILE A 137 2.57 2.62 -4.28
N CYS A 138 1.88 3.08 -3.25
CA CYS A 138 2.09 2.70 -1.86
C CYS A 138 1.35 1.38 -1.57
N HIS A 139 2.07 0.39 -1.07
CA HIS A 139 1.55 -0.97 -0.91
C HIS A 139 1.79 -1.51 0.51
N PRO A 140 0.98 -1.11 1.50
CA PRO A 140 0.91 -1.78 2.82
C PRO A 140 0.56 -3.25 2.68
N ALA A 141 1.31 -4.15 3.33
CA ALA A 141 1.11 -5.59 3.16
C ALA A 141 1.46 -6.43 4.40
N ASN A 142 0.85 -7.62 4.47
CA ASN A 142 1.18 -8.76 5.35
C ASN A 142 1.26 -10.02 4.50
N LEU A 143 2.30 -10.12 3.68
CA LEU A 143 2.44 -11.17 2.67
C LEU A 143 2.84 -12.50 3.30
N VAL A 144 2.06 -13.53 2.98
CA VAL A 144 2.32 -14.93 3.38
C VAL A 144 2.67 -15.82 2.18
N MET A 145 2.61 -15.30 0.96
CA MET A 145 2.97 -16.01 -0.27
C MET A 145 4.23 -15.39 -0.89
N PRO A 146 5.14 -16.20 -1.49
CA PRO A 146 6.45 -15.74 -1.93
C PRO A 146 6.46 -15.04 -3.31
N TYR A 147 5.29 -14.67 -3.86
CA TYR A 147 5.18 -14.22 -5.27
C TYR A 147 5.12 -12.70 -5.42
N CYS A 148 4.68 -11.99 -4.38
CA CYS A 148 4.34 -10.58 -4.47
C CYS A 148 5.54 -9.72 -4.82
N GLN A 149 6.70 -9.97 -4.21
CA GLN A 149 7.90 -9.16 -4.45
C GLN A 149 8.31 -9.19 -5.93
N ALA A 150 8.26 -10.36 -6.57
CA ALA A 150 8.55 -10.49 -8.00
C ALA A 150 7.43 -9.87 -8.87
N ALA A 151 6.17 -10.07 -8.48
CA ALA A 151 5.03 -9.49 -9.20
C ALA A 151 5.06 -7.95 -9.17
N MET A 152 5.44 -7.33 -8.06
CA MET A 152 5.51 -5.87 -7.95
C MET A 152 6.59 -5.25 -8.85
N VAL A 153 7.65 -5.98 -9.18
CA VAL A 153 8.61 -5.56 -10.22
C VAL A 153 7.89 -5.44 -11.57
N THR A 154 7.07 -6.44 -11.93
CA THR A 154 6.26 -6.39 -13.15
C THR A 154 5.22 -5.27 -13.10
N ARG A 155 4.53 -5.08 -11.94
CA ARG A 155 3.56 -3.98 -11.78
C ARG A 155 4.19 -2.62 -11.98
N SER A 156 5.41 -2.41 -11.48
CA SER A 156 6.15 -1.16 -11.71
C SER A 156 6.52 -0.99 -13.19
N LEU A 157 7.11 -2.01 -13.80
CA LEU A 157 7.58 -1.98 -15.18
C LEU A 157 6.44 -1.76 -16.19
N GLU A 158 5.36 -2.55 -16.12
CA GLU A 158 4.24 -2.50 -17.09
C GLU A 158 3.39 -1.24 -16.98
N ASN A 159 3.51 -0.49 -15.87
CA ASN A 159 2.78 0.74 -15.60
C ASN A 159 3.68 1.98 -15.61
N ARG A 160 5.00 1.81 -15.67
CA ARG A 160 5.99 2.88 -15.50
C ARG A 160 5.70 3.72 -14.27
N VAL A 161 5.65 3.06 -13.10
CA VAL A 161 5.43 3.71 -11.79
C VAL A 161 6.44 3.18 -10.78
N PHE A 162 6.78 3.99 -9.79
CA PHE A 162 7.43 3.48 -8.60
C PHE A 162 6.46 2.65 -7.78
N SER A 163 6.96 1.67 -7.04
CA SER A 163 6.19 1.00 -6.01
C SER A 163 6.98 0.88 -4.71
N ILE A 164 6.29 1.09 -3.59
CA ILE A 164 6.83 0.96 -2.24
C ILE A 164 5.99 -0.09 -1.51
N THR A 165 6.52 -1.30 -1.38
CA THR A 165 5.88 -2.38 -0.62
C THR A 165 6.45 -2.39 0.79
N ALA A 166 5.62 -2.05 1.77
CA ALA A 166 5.93 -2.19 3.19
C ALA A 166 5.31 -3.49 3.70
N ASN A 167 6.15 -4.49 3.92
CA ASN A 167 5.74 -5.82 4.33
C ASN A 167 6.17 -6.13 5.77
N ARG A 168 5.51 -7.08 6.37
CA ARG A 168 5.77 -7.57 7.71
C ARG A 168 6.78 -8.72 7.68
N ILE A 169 7.54 -8.85 8.78
CA ILE A 169 8.41 -9.99 9.11
C ILE A 169 7.83 -10.80 10.26
N GLY A 170 8.42 -11.97 10.52
CA GLY A 170 8.08 -12.83 11.65
C GLY A 170 6.82 -13.64 11.42
N GLU A 171 6.16 -14.01 12.50
CA GLU A 171 4.99 -14.89 12.46
C GLU A 171 3.92 -14.49 13.47
N GLU A 172 2.69 -14.91 13.22
CA GLU A 172 1.59 -14.89 14.19
C GLU A 172 0.97 -16.27 14.32
N VAL A 173 0.94 -16.79 15.54
CA VAL A 173 0.28 -18.04 15.89
C VAL A 173 -0.88 -17.71 16.83
N ARG A 174 -2.11 -17.69 16.30
CA ARG A 174 -3.31 -17.28 17.04
C ARG A 174 -4.55 -18.03 16.55
N GLY A 175 -5.41 -18.47 17.49
CA GLY A 175 -6.72 -19.06 17.15
C GLY A 175 -6.68 -20.27 16.22
N GLY A 176 -5.58 -21.04 16.24
CA GLY A 176 -5.39 -22.17 15.32
C GLY A 176 -4.81 -21.79 13.94
N PHE A 177 -4.59 -20.49 13.69
CA PHE A 177 -3.92 -20.01 12.48
C PHE A 177 -2.43 -19.78 12.76
N HIS A 178 -1.62 -20.09 11.76
CA HIS A 178 -0.19 -19.82 11.75
C HIS A 178 0.16 -19.10 10.46
N ASN A 179 0.40 -17.80 10.57
CA ASN A 179 0.84 -16.95 9.46
C ASN A 179 2.32 -16.63 9.60
N ILE A 180 3.11 -16.98 8.59
CA ILE A 180 4.53 -16.63 8.49
C ILE A 180 4.64 -15.55 7.40
N PHE A 181 5.17 -14.38 7.78
CA PHE A 181 5.28 -13.25 6.86
C PHE A 181 6.61 -13.28 6.13
N THR A 182 6.57 -12.97 4.83
CA THR A 182 7.72 -13.13 3.94
C THR A 182 8.79 -12.05 4.06
N GLY A 183 8.53 -10.96 4.80
CA GLY A 183 9.46 -9.83 4.86
C GLY A 183 9.75 -9.25 3.47
N GLY A 184 11.01 -8.85 3.23
CA GLY A 184 11.44 -8.38 1.90
C GLY A 184 10.67 -7.15 1.44
N SER A 185 10.43 -6.16 2.33
CA SER A 185 9.93 -4.85 1.92
C SER A 185 10.79 -4.28 0.81
N GLN A 186 10.20 -3.61 -0.19
CA GLN A 186 10.99 -3.17 -1.34
C GLN A 186 10.51 -1.87 -1.94
N ILE A 187 11.42 -1.19 -2.63
CA ILE A 187 11.17 -0.04 -3.49
C ILE A 187 11.63 -0.41 -4.89
N VAL A 188 10.74 -0.23 -5.87
CA VAL A 188 10.98 -0.59 -7.28
C VAL A 188 10.79 0.63 -8.16
N SER A 189 11.69 0.81 -9.14
CA SER A 189 11.65 1.90 -10.11
C SER A 189 10.62 1.65 -11.25
N PRO A 190 10.28 2.68 -12.04
CA PRO A 190 9.45 2.52 -13.24
C PRO A 190 10.06 1.59 -14.31
N GLN A 191 11.36 1.34 -14.26
CA GLN A 191 12.09 0.44 -15.14
C GLN A 191 12.12 -0.99 -14.62
N GLY A 192 11.59 -1.23 -13.42
CA GLY A 192 11.61 -2.54 -12.78
C GLY A 192 12.86 -2.82 -11.95
N ASP A 193 13.73 -1.83 -11.77
CA ASP A 193 14.91 -1.98 -10.93
C ASP A 193 14.52 -1.96 -9.45
N ILE A 194 15.09 -2.87 -8.68
CA ILE A 194 14.93 -2.91 -7.24
C ILE A 194 15.90 -1.91 -6.61
N LEU A 195 15.38 -0.72 -6.24
CA LEU A 195 16.18 0.32 -5.61
C LEU A 195 16.58 -0.05 -4.19
N PHE A 196 15.69 -0.75 -3.48
CA PHE A 196 15.96 -1.31 -2.17
C PHE A 196 15.12 -2.58 -1.96
N ARG A 197 15.71 -3.57 -1.30
CA ARG A 197 14.99 -4.73 -0.77
C ARG A 197 15.50 -5.02 0.64
N GLY A 198 14.60 -4.96 1.61
CA GLY A 198 14.88 -5.27 3.01
C GLY A 198 15.01 -6.76 3.26
N SER A 199 15.44 -7.07 4.46
CA SER A 199 15.57 -8.43 4.98
C SER A 199 14.22 -9.14 5.06
N GLU A 200 14.24 -10.45 4.93
CA GLU A 200 13.08 -11.31 5.13
C GLU A 200 12.79 -11.57 6.61
N ASN A 201 13.78 -11.33 7.50
CA ASN A 201 13.70 -11.73 8.90
C ASN A 201 14.24 -10.71 9.91
N LYS A 202 14.59 -9.49 9.46
CA LYS A 202 15.06 -8.41 10.34
C LYS A 202 14.21 -7.17 10.14
N GLU A 203 14.00 -6.43 11.22
CA GLU A 203 13.39 -5.11 11.15
C GLU A 203 14.34 -4.14 10.46
N GLU A 204 13.87 -3.52 9.38
CA GLU A 204 14.63 -2.56 8.59
C GLU A 204 13.73 -1.43 8.12
N VAL A 205 14.34 -0.27 7.93
CA VAL A 205 13.72 0.86 7.23
C VAL A 205 14.40 0.99 5.88
N CYS A 206 13.62 0.71 4.83
CA CYS A 206 14.05 0.90 3.44
C CYS A 206 13.93 2.38 3.07
N VAL A 207 15.01 2.99 2.59
CA VAL A 207 15.02 4.39 2.14
C VAL A 207 15.62 4.45 0.74
N ALA A 208 14.97 5.22 -0.14
CA ALA A 208 15.51 5.56 -1.45
C ALA A 208 15.09 6.98 -1.84
N ASP A 209 15.97 7.68 -2.54
CA ASP A 209 15.63 8.92 -3.21
C ASP A 209 14.91 8.61 -4.52
N ILE A 210 13.77 9.26 -4.75
CA ILE A 210 12.91 9.03 -5.92
C ILE A 210 12.70 10.34 -6.67
N THR A 211 13.05 10.35 -7.95
CA THR A 211 12.64 11.39 -8.90
C THR A 211 11.32 10.95 -9.54
N TYR A 212 10.19 11.30 -8.93
CA TYR A 212 8.88 10.79 -9.36
C TYR A 212 8.52 11.10 -10.82
N GLN A 213 9.10 12.14 -11.39
CA GLN A 213 8.93 12.52 -12.81
C GLN A 213 9.39 11.41 -13.78
N GLU A 214 10.30 10.53 -13.37
CA GLU A 214 10.70 9.38 -14.19
C GLU A 214 9.52 8.46 -14.53
N SER A 215 8.48 8.46 -13.70
CA SER A 215 7.24 7.73 -13.97
C SER A 215 6.36 8.36 -15.05
N GLU A 216 6.60 9.60 -15.45
CA GLU A 216 5.82 10.29 -16.49
C GLU A 216 6.19 9.80 -17.88
N ASP A 217 7.43 9.33 -18.07
CA ASP A 217 7.86 8.74 -19.34
C ASP A 217 7.26 7.34 -19.52
N LYS A 218 6.30 7.25 -20.43
CA LYS A 218 5.64 5.99 -20.81
C LYS A 218 6.19 5.41 -22.12
N ALA A 219 7.22 6.01 -22.70
CA ALA A 219 7.86 5.49 -23.89
C ALA A 219 8.65 4.20 -23.58
N VAL A 220 8.48 3.20 -24.42
CA VAL A 220 9.26 1.96 -24.38
C VAL A 220 10.47 2.09 -25.30
N ASN A 221 10.26 2.77 -26.44
CA ASN A 221 11.27 3.11 -27.42
C ASN A 221 10.75 4.28 -28.28
N SER A 222 11.49 4.64 -29.34
CA SER A 222 11.14 5.77 -30.22
C SER A 222 9.81 5.64 -30.97
N LYS A 223 9.18 4.47 -30.96
CA LYS A 223 7.95 4.19 -31.71
C LYS A 223 6.81 3.67 -30.83
N ASN A 224 7.10 3.18 -29.63
CA ASN A 224 6.10 2.56 -28.76
C ASN A 224 5.96 3.31 -27.44
N ASN A 225 4.71 3.56 -27.08
CA ASN A 225 4.35 4.18 -25.81
C ASN A 225 3.26 3.36 -25.12
N LEU A 226 3.44 3.07 -23.84
CA LEU A 226 2.54 2.21 -23.06
C LEU A 226 1.09 2.71 -23.02
N TRP A 227 0.86 4.04 -23.12
CA TRP A 227 -0.49 4.58 -23.05
C TRP A 227 -1.15 4.78 -24.41
N SER A 228 -0.44 5.35 -25.38
CA SER A 228 -0.99 5.63 -26.71
C SER A 228 -1.19 4.36 -27.54
N ASP A 229 -0.42 3.30 -27.27
CA ASP A 229 -0.51 2.04 -28.02
C ASP A 229 -1.56 1.08 -27.43
N ARG A 230 -2.21 1.44 -26.31
CA ARG A 230 -3.28 0.63 -25.74
C ARG A 230 -4.48 0.55 -26.69
N ARG A 231 -5.12 -0.61 -26.67
CA ARG A 231 -6.30 -0.88 -27.47
C ARG A 231 -7.46 -1.34 -26.57
N PRO A 232 -8.00 -0.41 -25.70
CA PRO A 232 -9.00 -0.77 -24.69
C PRO A 232 -10.27 -1.42 -25.25
N GLU A 233 -10.54 -1.21 -26.55
CA GLU A 233 -11.67 -1.81 -27.25
C GLU A 233 -11.58 -3.32 -27.41
N TYR A 234 -10.41 -3.91 -27.11
CA TYR A 234 -10.19 -5.36 -27.20
C TYR A 234 -10.06 -6.06 -25.85
N TYR A 235 -10.03 -5.30 -24.72
CA TYR A 235 -9.89 -5.88 -23.36
C TYR A 235 -10.44 -4.99 -22.26
#